data_1a9104f8ad3877b2af076ccdf296ccd9
#
_entry.id   1a9104f8ad3877b2af076ccdf296ccd9
#
_cell.length_a   1.000
_cell.length_b   1.000
_cell.length_c   1.000
_cell.angle_alpha   90.00
_cell.angle_beta   90.00
_cell.angle_gamma   90.00
#
_symmetry.space_group_name_H-M   'P 1'
#
loop_
_entity.id
_entity.type
_entity.pdbx_description
1 polymer ?
#
loop_
_entity_poly.entity_id
_entity_poly.type
_entity_poly.pdbx_seq_one_letter_code
_entity_poly.pdbx_strand_id
1 'polypeptide(L)' 'MINKVNKDIIILGIETSCDDTSISISKNKNILSNIVSNQIVHKKYGGVVPEIASREHQKNIIPTLILALELQSWSIR' A
#
# COMPACT_ATOMS: atom_id res chain seq x y z
N MET A 1 11.61 -25.91 16.41
CA MET A 1 11.98 -25.33 16.16
C MET A 1 12.00 -24.31 16.29
N ILE A 2 12.20 -23.94 16.59
CA ILE A 2 12.31 -23.15 16.37
C ILE A 2 13.06 -22.32 16.36
N ASN A 3 13.06 -22.14 16.14
CA ASN A 3 13.89 -21.16 15.66
C ASN A 3 14.09 -20.04 16.59
N LYS A 4 15.20 -20.01 17.13
CA LYS A 4 15.49 -19.02 18.10
C LYS A 4 16.12 -17.80 17.52
N VAL A 5 16.26 -17.74 16.23
CA VAL A 5 16.84 -16.60 15.60
C VAL A 5 15.88 -15.45 15.68
N ASN A 6 16.32 -14.34 16.22
CA ASN A 6 15.50 -13.13 16.27
C ASN A 6 15.58 -12.43 14.93
N LYS A 7 14.78 -12.88 14.01
CA LYS A 7 14.71 -12.24 12.71
C LYS A 7 13.58 -11.24 12.68
N ASP A 8 13.84 -10.13 12.05
CA ASP A 8 12.79 -9.16 11.81
C ASP A 8 11.82 -9.71 10.79
N ILE A 9 10.55 -9.47 11.02
CA ILE A 9 9.49 -9.85 10.10
C ILE A 9 8.99 -8.59 9.44
N ILE A 10 9.17 -8.51 8.13
CA ILE A 10 8.72 -7.38 7.34
C ILE A 10 7.55 -7.83 6.48
N ILE A 11 6.46 -7.11 6.58
CA ILE A 11 5.23 -7.45 5.85
C ILE A 11 4.85 -6.28 4.97
N LEU A 12 4.60 -6.58 3.70
CA LEU A 12 4.05 -5.64 2.74
C LEU A 12 2.57 -5.94 2.60
N GLY A 13 1.73 -4.97 2.94
CA GLY A 13 0.30 -5.09 2.78
C GLY A 13 -0.19 -4.26 1.62
N ILE A 14 -1.01 -4.84 0.77
CA ILE A 14 -1.59 -4.15 -0.39
C ILE A 14 -3.09 -4.31 -0.34
N GLU A 15 -3.80 -3.21 -0.49
CA GLU A 15 -5.26 -3.22 -0.47
C GLU A 15 -5.76 -2.35 -1.62
N THR A 16 -6.58 -2.93 -2.50
CA THR A 16 -7.07 -2.25 -3.69
C THR A 16 -8.57 -2.42 -3.83
N SER A 17 -9.31 -2.09 -2.77
CA SER A 17 -10.76 -2.15 -2.83
C SER A 17 -11.34 -0.80 -3.23
N CYS A 18 -12.50 -0.83 -3.83
CA CYS A 18 -13.24 0.37 -4.26
C CYS A 18 -12.36 1.37 -5.01
N ASP A 19 -12.10 2.51 -4.41
CA ASP A 19 -11.41 3.60 -5.08
C ASP A 19 -10.08 4.00 -4.43
N ASP A 20 -9.58 3.20 -3.49
CA ASP A 20 -8.30 3.48 -2.86
C ASP A 20 -7.28 2.40 -3.16
N THR A 21 -6.05 2.82 -3.42
CA THR A 21 -4.90 1.92 -3.46
C THR A 21 -4.06 2.21 -2.22
N SER A 22 -3.95 1.24 -1.33
CA SER A 22 -3.20 1.41 -0.09
C SER A 22 -2.05 0.42 -0.03
N ILE A 23 -0.88 0.90 0.34
CA ILE A 23 0.28 0.05 0.54
C ILE A 23 0.90 0.42 1.87
N SER A 24 1.09 -0.59 2.71
CA SER A 24 1.71 -0.42 4.00
C SER A 24 2.88 -1.37 4.15
N ILE A 25 3.88 -0.94 4.90
CA ILE A 25 5.04 -1.76 5.22
C ILE A 25 5.19 -1.75 6.72
N SER A 26 5.26 -2.94 7.30
CA SER A 26 5.46 -3.06 8.74
C SER A 26 6.69 -3.88 9.03
N LYS A 27 7.33 -3.59 10.15
CA LYS A 27 8.46 -4.36 10.66
C LYS A 27 8.08 -4.82 12.05
N ASN A 28 7.98 -6.12 12.21
CA ASN A 28 7.48 -6.74 13.42
C ASN A 28 6.05 -6.23 13.69
N LYS A 29 5.84 -5.45 14.71
CA LYS A 29 4.52 -4.91 15.02
C LYS A 29 4.39 -3.42 14.76
N ASN A 30 5.39 -2.84 14.11
CA ASN A 30 5.42 -1.39 13.87
C ASN A 30 5.13 -1.09 12.40
N ILE A 31 4.28 -0.11 12.17
CA ILE A 31 4.00 0.37 10.82
C ILE A 31 5.10 1.37 10.44
N LEU A 32 5.85 1.04 9.39
CA LEU A 32 6.93 1.90 8.91
C LEU A 32 6.44 2.91 7.90
N SER A 33 5.51 2.51 7.05
CA SER A 33 4.89 3.44 6.12
C SER A 33 3.49 2.96 5.77
N ASN A 34 2.64 3.91 5.40
CA ASN A 34 1.27 3.61 5.02
C ASN A 34 0.84 4.71 4.04
N ILE A 35 0.73 4.34 2.78
CA ILE A 35 0.40 5.27 1.71
C ILE A 35 -0.95 4.92 1.12
N VAL A 36 -1.81 5.91 1.00
CA VAL A 36 -3.13 5.75 0.41
C VAL A 36 -3.25 6.69 -0.79
N SER A 37 -3.58 6.11 -1.94
CA SER A 37 -3.82 6.87 -3.15
C SER A 37 -5.30 6.79 -3.50
N ASN A 38 -5.99 7.91 -3.44
CA ASN A 38 -7.44 7.97 -3.67
C ASN A 38 -7.76 8.29 -5.12
N GLN A 39 -8.81 7.67 -5.64
CA GLN A 39 -9.24 7.89 -7.02
C GLN A 39 -10.31 8.98 -7.08
N ILE A 40 -9.88 10.21 -7.32
CA ILE A 40 -10.80 11.34 -7.37
C ILE A 40 -11.74 11.29 -8.57
N VAL A 41 -11.32 10.62 -9.64
CA VAL A 41 -12.06 10.57 -10.90
C VAL A 41 -13.52 10.14 -10.73
N HIS A 42 -13.81 9.31 -9.73
CA HIS A 42 -15.17 8.79 -9.54
C HIS A 42 -16.19 9.86 -9.14
N LYS A 43 -15.74 11.00 -8.69
CA LYS A 43 -16.66 12.07 -8.29
C LYS A 43 -17.54 12.53 -9.44
N LYS A 44 -17.02 12.46 -10.65
CA LYS A 44 -17.80 12.85 -11.84
C LYS A 44 -19.00 11.96 -12.06
N TYR A 45 -18.99 10.76 -11.54
CA TYR A 45 -20.01 9.75 -11.79
C TYR A 45 -20.91 9.51 -10.57
N GLY A 46 -20.71 10.26 -9.50
CA GLY A 46 -21.52 10.12 -8.31
C GLY A 46 -21.21 8.92 -7.44
N GLY A 47 -20.16 8.19 -7.74
CA GLY A 47 -19.76 7.00 -6.97
C GLY A 47 -18.73 6.18 -7.70
N VAL A 48 -18.31 5.08 -7.08
CA VAL A 48 -17.28 4.23 -7.65
C VAL A 48 -17.77 3.54 -8.92
N VAL A 49 -16.97 3.64 -9.99
CA VAL A 49 -17.22 2.95 -11.26
C VAL A 49 -16.22 1.80 -11.35
N PRO A 50 -16.66 0.53 -11.28
CA PRO A 50 -15.74 -0.61 -11.17
C PRO A 50 -14.68 -0.71 -12.26
N GLU A 51 -15.03 -0.45 -13.52
CA GLU A 51 -14.04 -0.52 -14.60
C GLU A 51 -12.97 0.55 -14.46
N ILE A 52 -13.37 1.76 -14.06
CA ILE A 52 -12.45 2.85 -13.85
C ILE A 52 -11.59 2.55 -12.63
N ALA A 53 -12.19 2.01 -11.57
CA ALA A 53 -11.46 1.65 -10.36
C ALA A 53 -10.34 0.64 -10.68
N SER A 54 -10.65 -0.39 -11.46
CA SER A 54 -9.67 -1.39 -11.85
C SER A 54 -8.49 -0.76 -12.58
N ARG A 55 -8.76 0.11 -13.54
CA ARG A 55 -7.68 0.77 -14.29
C ARG A 55 -6.85 1.71 -13.43
N GLU A 56 -7.52 2.43 -12.52
CA GLU A 56 -6.79 3.35 -11.63
C GLU A 56 -5.92 2.60 -10.62
N HIS A 57 -6.37 1.45 -10.12
CA HIS A 57 -5.52 0.62 -9.27
C HIS A 57 -4.27 0.17 -10.01
N GLN A 58 -4.41 -0.25 -11.27
CA GLN A 58 -3.26 -0.66 -12.07
C GLN A 58 -2.29 0.50 -12.27
N LYS A 59 -2.79 1.71 -12.46
CA LYS A 59 -1.94 2.89 -12.62
C LYS A 59 -1.25 3.29 -11.32
N ASN A 60 -1.94 3.13 -10.21
CA ASN A 60 -1.48 3.69 -8.93
C ASN A 60 -0.59 2.74 -8.13
N ILE A 61 -0.67 1.43 -8.40
CA ILE A 61 -0.02 0.46 -7.52
C ILE A 61 1.50 0.62 -7.49
N ILE A 62 2.14 0.78 -8.64
CA ILE A 62 3.59 0.91 -8.70
C ILE A 62 4.08 2.23 -8.10
N PRO A 63 3.52 3.40 -8.46
CA PRO A 63 3.94 4.64 -7.82
C PRO A 63 3.71 4.62 -6.30
N THR A 64 2.60 4.04 -5.84
CA THR A 64 2.31 3.96 -4.41
C THR A 64 3.31 3.05 -3.71
N LEU A 65 3.66 1.92 -4.33
CA LEU A 65 4.65 1.01 -3.79
C LEU A 65 6.02 1.68 -3.68
N ILE A 66 6.43 2.38 -4.73
CA ILE A 66 7.71 3.08 -4.73
C ILE A 66 7.76 4.09 -3.59
N LEU A 67 6.70 4.87 -3.44
CA LEU A 67 6.64 5.86 -2.37
C LEU A 67 6.71 5.22 -0.99
N ALA A 68 6.00 4.12 -0.80
CA ALA A 68 6.01 3.40 0.47
C ALA A 68 7.41 2.88 0.79
N LEU A 69 8.10 2.34 -0.22
CA LEU A 69 9.46 1.84 -0.04
C LEU A 69 10.45 2.96 0.27
N GLU A 70 10.31 4.11 -0.38
CA GLU A 70 11.19 5.24 -0.14
C GLU A 70 11.05 5.75 1.30
N LEU A 71 9.82 5.89 1.76
CA LEU A 71 9.58 6.42 3.10
C LEU A 71 10.09 5.48 4.17
N GLN A 72 9.87 4.17 4.00
CA GLN A 72 10.26 3.23 5.03
C GLN A 72 11.77 2.96 5.05
N SER A 73 12.50 3.27 3.99
CA SER A 73 13.94 3.00 3.94
C SER A 73 14.71 3.70 5.05
N TRP A 74 14.21 4.84 5.52
CA TRP A 74 14.82 5.55 6.65
C TRP A 74 14.63 4.82 7.97
N SER A 75 13.53 4.07 8.09
CA SER A 75 13.20 3.39 9.33
C SER A 75 13.86 2.04 9.47
N ILE A 76 14.21 1.41 8.35
CA ILE A 76 14.82 0.07 8.35
C ILE A 76 16.33 0.12 8.51
N ARG A 77 16.97 1.19 8.14
CA ARG A 77 18.42 1.33 8.26
C ARG A 77 18.99 1.21 9.69
#